data_cb9964bc9b13c2760df7bb0338389a4d
#
_entry.id   cb9964bc9b13c2760df7bb0338389a4d
#
_cell.length_a   1.000
_cell.length_b   1.000
_cell.length_c   1.000
_cell.angle_alpha   90.00
_cell.angle_beta   90.00
_cell.angle_gamma   90.00
#
_symmetry.space_group_name_H-M   'P 1'
#
loop_
_entity.id
_entity.type
_entity.pdbx_description
1 polymer ?
#
loop_
_entity_poly.entity_id
_entity_poly.type
_entity_poly.pdbx_seq_one_letter_code
_entity_poly.pdbx_strand_id
1 'polypeptide(L)'
;FSDGKLYTRSKKRGSVDRILRIFCQHGASTAILSDAHPHIGTDKLPRVIENMREQILRCGGEVHFETCMEALLLQADEVKGVRTRDGREFHGPVILATGHSARDVYRYLAARNIPIEAKGIAVGVRLEHPQQLIDRIRYHRKDGRGKYLPAAEYSFVTQGAGRGGYSFCMC
;
A
#
# COMPACT_ATOMS: atom_id res chain seq x y z
N PHE A 1 4.13 -0.83 9.59
CA PHE A 1 2.71 -1.06 9.87
C PHE A 1 1.86 -0.25 8.91
N SER A 2 0.77 -0.82 8.42
CA SER A 2 -0.23 -0.17 7.59
C SER A 2 -1.61 -0.37 8.23
N ASP A 3 -2.46 0.64 8.15
CA ASP A 3 -3.89 0.52 8.50
C ASP A 3 -4.73 0.02 7.34
N GLY A 4 -4.09 -0.38 6.23
CA GLY A 4 -4.77 -0.90 5.06
C GLY A 4 -5.53 0.17 4.29
N LYS A 5 -4.96 1.35 4.13
CA LYS A 5 -5.52 2.39 3.26
C LYS A 5 -5.50 1.94 1.81
N LEU A 6 -6.64 1.98 1.16
CA LEU A 6 -6.85 1.43 -0.18
C LEU A 6 -7.14 2.53 -1.21
N TYR A 7 -7.16 3.79 -0.79
CA TYR A 7 -7.37 4.91 -1.69
C TYR A 7 -6.17 5.13 -2.59
N THR A 8 -6.42 5.24 -3.89
CA THR A 8 -5.41 5.59 -4.88
C THR A 8 -5.97 6.60 -5.89
N ARG A 9 -5.16 7.57 -6.27
CA ARG A 9 -5.46 8.49 -7.38
C ARG A 9 -5.08 7.91 -8.74
N SER A 10 -4.34 6.81 -8.77
CA SER A 10 -3.92 6.17 -10.01
C SER A 10 -5.06 5.35 -10.60
N LYS A 11 -5.51 5.72 -11.80
CA LYS A 11 -6.49 4.98 -12.60
C LYS A 11 -5.89 4.44 -13.89
N LYS A 12 -4.57 4.51 -14.04
CA LYS A 12 -3.89 4.28 -15.32
C LYS A 12 -3.71 2.81 -15.69
N ARG A 13 -3.68 1.90 -14.71
CA ARG A 13 -3.41 0.48 -14.96
C ARG A 13 -4.20 -0.39 -13.99
N GLY A 14 -4.87 -1.39 -14.55
CA GLY A 14 -5.61 -2.38 -13.78
C GLY A 14 -6.92 -1.88 -13.16
N SER A 15 -7.69 -2.79 -12.61
CA SER A 15 -8.97 -2.53 -11.97
C SER A 15 -8.78 -2.48 -10.45
N VAL A 16 -8.97 -1.29 -9.87
CA VAL A 16 -8.99 -1.11 -8.41
C VAL A 16 -10.15 -1.90 -7.79
N ASP A 17 -11.32 -1.92 -8.45
CA ASP A 17 -12.48 -2.69 -8.00
C ASP A 17 -12.15 -4.19 -7.84
N ARG A 18 -11.42 -4.77 -8.79
CA ARG A 18 -10.97 -6.17 -8.68
C ARG A 18 -10.13 -6.41 -7.43
N ILE A 19 -9.22 -5.48 -7.10
CA ILE A 19 -8.36 -5.60 -5.91
C ILE A 19 -9.22 -5.53 -4.64
N LEU A 20 -10.16 -4.58 -4.57
CA LEU A 20 -11.06 -4.45 -3.43
C LEU A 20 -11.92 -5.70 -3.23
N ARG A 21 -12.44 -6.28 -4.31
CA ARG A 21 -13.19 -7.55 -4.26
C ARG A 21 -12.35 -8.71 -3.77
N ILE A 22 -11.08 -8.80 -4.17
CA ILE A 22 -10.15 -9.80 -3.65
C ILE A 22 -9.99 -9.64 -2.14
N PHE A 23 -9.82 -8.43 -1.63
CA PHE A 23 -9.76 -8.21 -0.18
C PHE A 23 -11.05 -8.61 0.52
N CYS A 24 -12.23 -8.31 -0.07
CA CYS A 24 -13.52 -8.76 0.48
C CYS A 24 -13.63 -10.29 0.52
N GLN A 25 -13.18 -10.99 -0.52
CA GLN A 25 -13.13 -12.46 -0.55
C GLN A 25 -12.26 -13.04 0.58
N HIS A 26 -11.29 -12.28 1.06
CA HIS A 26 -10.38 -12.68 2.13
C HIS A 26 -10.73 -12.07 3.49
N GLY A 27 -11.93 -11.51 3.64
CA GLY A 27 -12.48 -11.10 4.92
C GLY A 27 -12.44 -9.60 5.21
N ALA A 28 -12.11 -8.76 4.24
CA ALA A 28 -12.33 -7.32 4.37
C ALA A 28 -13.83 -7.01 4.29
N SER A 29 -14.25 -5.91 4.95
CA SER A 29 -15.62 -5.43 4.89
C SER A 29 -16.03 -5.05 3.47
N THR A 30 -17.24 -5.40 3.05
CA THR A 30 -17.80 -4.96 1.76
C THR A 30 -18.01 -3.45 1.68
N ALA A 31 -17.99 -2.74 2.79
CA ALA A 31 -18.05 -1.28 2.83
C ALA A 31 -16.91 -0.63 2.01
N ILE A 32 -15.74 -1.28 1.92
CA ILE A 32 -14.62 -0.76 1.11
C ILE A 32 -14.94 -0.63 -0.39
N LEU A 33 -16.00 -1.27 -0.87
CA LEU A 33 -16.44 -1.16 -2.27
C LEU A 33 -17.20 0.13 -2.57
N SER A 34 -17.79 0.75 -1.54
CA SER A 34 -18.61 1.95 -1.67
C SER A 34 -18.03 3.18 -0.99
N ASP A 35 -17.07 3.00 -0.10
CA ASP A 35 -16.43 4.11 0.62
C ASP A 35 -15.60 4.97 -0.31
N ALA A 36 -15.66 6.29 -0.12
CA ALA A 36 -14.86 7.25 -0.89
C ALA A 36 -13.36 7.14 -0.57
N HIS A 37 -13.01 6.81 0.66
CA HIS A 37 -11.64 6.60 1.13
C HIS A 37 -11.53 5.26 1.87
N PRO A 38 -11.58 4.13 1.13
CA PRO A 38 -11.67 2.82 1.73
C PRO A 38 -10.39 2.46 2.49
N HIS A 39 -10.55 1.86 3.65
CA HIS A 39 -9.47 1.28 4.45
C HIS A 39 -9.95 0.03 5.18
N ILE A 40 -9.04 -0.87 5.49
CA ILE A 40 -9.38 -2.14 6.16
C ILE A 40 -9.36 -1.98 7.68
N GLY A 41 -8.43 -1.19 8.20
CA GLY A 41 -8.14 -1.06 9.61
C GLY A 41 -6.97 -1.94 10.06
N THR A 42 -6.20 -1.44 11.01
CA THR A 42 -4.99 -2.10 11.52
C THR A 42 -5.31 -3.42 12.23
N ASP A 43 -6.46 -3.51 12.87
CA ASP A 43 -6.97 -4.67 13.59
C ASP A 43 -7.42 -5.80 12.65
N LYS A 44 -7.97 -5.47 11.49
CA LYS A 44 -8.53 -6.44 10.52
C LYS A 44 -7.54 -6.87 9.44
N LEU A 45 -6.61 -5.98 9.10
CA LEU A 45 -5.65 -6.24 8.02
C LEU A 45 -4.84 -7.54 8.20
N PRO A 46 -4.34 -7.89 9.40
CA PRO A 46 -3.61 -9.14 9.59
C PRO A 46 -4.42 -10.36 9.18
N ARG A 47 -5.70 -10.41 9.53
CA ARG A 47 -6.57 -11.53 9.20
C ARG A 47 -6.80 -11.67 7.69
N VAL A 48 -6.95 -10.56 6.98
CA VAL A 48 -7.07 -10.57 5.52
C VAL A 48 -5.80 -11.14 4.88
N ILE A 49 -4.64 -10.72 5.37
CA ILE A 49 -3.34 -11.21 4.86
C ILE A 49 -3.16 -12.69 5.16
N GLU A 50 -3.53 -13.16 6.36
CA GLU A 50 -3.51 -14.58 6.70
C GLU A 50 -4.39 -15.41 5.76
N ASN A 51 -5.64 -14.99 5.53
CA ASN A 51 -6.55 -15.67 4.63
C ASN A 51 -6.02 -15.72 3.18
N MET A 52 -5.38 -14.64 2.71
CA MET A 52 -4.72 -14.62 1.39
C MET A 52 -3.57 -15.62 1.33
N ARG A 53 -2.73 -15.67 2.36
CA ARG A 53 -1.63 -16.64 2.46
C ARG A 53 -2.14 -18.08 2.45
N GLU A 54 -3.15 -18.36 3.27
CA GLU A 54 -3.77 -19.69 3.32
C GLU A 54 -4.36 -20.10 1.95
N GLN A 55 -4.93 -19.16 1.22
CA GLN A 55 -5.44 -19.42 -0.12
C GLN A 55 -4.30 -19.78 -1.10
N ILE A 56 -3.16 -19.08 -1.03
CA ILE A 56 -1.98 -19.41 -1.83
C ILE A 56 -1.53 -20.84 -1.55
N LEU A 57 -1.40 -21.20 -0.27
CA LEU A 57 -0.98 -22.54 0.14
C LEU A 57 -1.96 -23.62 -0.29
N ARG A 58 -3.27 -23.37 -0.15
CA ARG A 58 -4.33 -24.31 -0.62
C ARG A 58 -4.32 -24.54 -2.13
N CYS A 59 -3.87 -23.55 -2.90
CA CYS A 59 -3.73 -23.66 -4.35
C CYS A 59 -2.39 -24.29 -4.78
N GLY A 60 -1.59 -24.83 -3.86
CA GLY A 60 -0.29 -25.42 -4.14
C GLY A 60 0.85 -24.41 -4.31
N GLY A 61 0.61 -23.14 -3.96
CA GLY A 61 1.66 -22.15 -3.89
C GLY A 61 2.49 -22.29 -2.61
N GLU A 62 3.62 -21.60 -2.56
CA GLU A 62 4.53 -21.61 -1.42
C GLU A 62 4.73 -20.20 -0.86
N VAL A 63 4.95 -20.11 0.45
CA VAL A 63 5.31 -18.87 1.14
C VAL A 63 6.52 -19.13 2.01
N HIS A 64 7.63 -18.49 1.70
CA HIS A 64 8.90 -18.65 2.39
C HIS A 64 9.20 -17.42 3.26
N PHE A 65 9.09 -17.59 4.58
CA PHE A 65 9.53 -16.58 5.55
C PHE A 65 11.03 -16.63 5.75
N GLU A 66 11.59 -15.55 6.30
CA GLU A 66 13.03 -15.42 6.59
C GLU A 66 13.92 -15.72 5.38
N THR A 67 13.37 -15.52 4.19
CA THR A 67 14.00 -15.84 2.91
C THR A 67 14.26 -14.54 2.15
N CYS A 68 15.52 -14.16 2.07
CA CYS A 68 15.94 -12.92 1.43
C CYS A 68 16.46 -13.19 0.01
N MET A 69 15.89 -12.53 -0.97
CA MET A 69 16.43 -12.51 -2.33
C MET A 69 17.83 -11.88 -2.31
N GLU A 70 18.81 -12.56 -2.88
CA GLU A 70 20.17 -12.08 -3.06
C GLU A 70 20.44 -11.63 -4.50
N ALA A 71 19.94 -12.40 -5.47
CA ALA A 71 20.21 -12.16 -6.88
C ALA A 71 19.02 -12.53 -7.78
N LEU A 72 18.97 -11.88 -8.94
CA LEU A 72 18.15 -12.32 -10.07
C LEU A 72 18.96 -13.35 -10.88
N LEU A 73 18.30 -14.42 -11.31
CA LEU A 73 18.84 -15.37 -12.28
C LEU A 73 18.59 -14.79 -13.67
N LEU A 74 19.67 -14.36 -14.33
CA LEU A 74 19.63 -13.74 -15.64
C LEU A 74 20.16 -14.72 -16.69
N GLN A 75 19.46 -14.80 -17.81
CA GLN A 75 19.92 -15.48 -19.02
C GLN A 75 19.82 -14.50 -20.19
N ALA A 76 20.94 -14.02 -20.68
CA ALA A 76 20.99 -12.85 -21.52
C ALA A 76 20.26 -11.66 -20.84
N ASP A 77 19.28 -11.07 -21.52
CA ASP A 77 18.49 -9.93 -21.00
C ASP A 77 17.17 -10.34 -20.31
N GLU A 78 16.98 -11.63 -20.07
CA GLU A 78 15.77 -12.13 -19.44
C GLU A 78 15.96 -12.55 -17.99
N VAL A 79 15.00 -12.21 -17.14
CA VAL A 79 14.93 -12.72 -15.76
C VAL A 79 14.28 -14.10 -15.76
N LYS A 80 15.01 -15.12 -15.32
CA LYS A 80 14.56 -16.52 -15.26
C LYS A 80 14.20 -16.98 -13.84
N GLY A 81 14.44 -16.16 -12.84
CA GLY A 81 14.15 -16.51 -11.46
C GLY A 81 14.91 -15.65 -10.46
N VAL A 82 14.93 -16.12 -9.22
CA VAL A 82 15.68 -15.49 -8.12
C VAL A 82 16.51 -16.52 -7.38
N ARG A 83 17.68 -16.08 -6.86
CA ARG A 83 18.46 -16.81 -5.88
C ARG A 83 18.35 -16.12 -4.53
N THR A 84 18.21 -16.92 -3.51
CA THR A 84 18.14 -16.46 -2.12
C THR A 84 19.51 -16.54 -1.44
N ARG A 85 19.66 -15.83 -0.33
CA ARG A 85 20.91 -15.77 0.42
C ARG A 85 21.37 -17.11 0.96
N ASP A 86 20.44 -18.03 1.21
CA ASP A 86 20.72 -19.41 1.65
C ASP A 86 21.03 -20.37 0.47
N GLY A 87 21.16 -19.82 -0.75
CA GLY A 87 21.56 -20.56 -1.94
C GLY A 87 20.44 -21.25 -2.72
N ARG A 88 19.20 -21.20 -2.25
CA ARG A 88 18.06 -21.76 -3.01
C ARG A 88 17.76 -20.93 -4.26
N GLU A 89 17.30 -21.59 -5.31
CA GLU A 89 16.89 -20.95 -6.55
C GLU A 89 15.41 -21.23 -6.83
N PHE A 90 14.70 -20.19 -7.24
CA PHE A 90 13.30 -20.27 -7.65
C PHE A 90 13.21 -19.77 -9.09
N HIS A 91 12.78 -20.65 -9.99
CA HIS A 91 12.71 -20.37 -11.42
C HIS A 91 11.31 -19.96 -11.84
N GLY A 92 11.21 -18.99 -12.73
CA GLY A 92 9.95 -18.48 -13.30
C GLY A 92 9.93 -16.96 -13.43
N PRO A 93 8.81 -16.40 -13.89
CA PRO A 93 8.61 -14.95 -13.93
C PRO A 93 8.69 -14.34 -12.53
N VAL A 94 9.38 -13.20 -12.40
CA VAL A 94 9.61 -12.54 -11.10
C VAL A 94 8.81 -11.25 -11.00
N ILE A 95 8.06 -11.09 -9.91
CA ILE A 95 7.46 -9.82 -9.49
C ILE A 95 8.27 -9.29 -8.30
N LEU A 96 9.01 -8.21 -8.53
CA LEU A 96 9.79 -7.54 -7.50
C LEU A 96 8.93 -6.49 -6.78
N ALA A 97 8.44 -6.81 -5.58
CA ALA A 97 7.51 -5.99 -4.81
C ALA A 97 8.04 -5.69 -3.39
N THR A 98 9.29 -5.26 -3.29
CA THR A 98 10.04 -5.09 -2.03
C THR A 98 9.74 -3.79 -1.28
N GLY A 99 8.91 -2.91 -1.86
CA GLY A 99 8.59 -1.61 -1.30
C GLY A 99 9.69 -0.55 -1.55
N HIS A 100 9.36 0.70 -1.23
CA HIS A 100 10.22 1.84 -1.55
C HIS A 100 11.45 1.98 -0.66
N SER A 101 11.47 1.33 0.50
CA SER A 101 12.57 1.44 1.48
C SER A 101 13.66 0.37 1.30
N ALA A 102 13.50 -0.55 0.36
CA ALA A 102 14.47 -1.61 0.06
C ALA A 102 15.68 -1.06 -0.71
N ARG A 103 16.51 -0.27 -0.04
CA ARG A 103 17.67 0.42 -0.65
C ARG A 103 18.73 -0.55 -1.17
N ASP A 104 18.86 -1.71 -0.56
CA ASP A 104 19.72 -2.81 -0.99
C ASP A 104 19.31 -3.32 -2.38
N VAL A 105 18.02 -3.44 -2.64
CA VAL A 105 17.50 -3.84 -3.95
C VAL A 105 17.84 -2.78 -5.02
N TYR A 106 17.64 -1.49 -4.72
CA TYR A 106 18.02 -0.43 -5.66
C TYR A 106 19.51 -0.43 -5.97
N ARG A 107 20.37 -0.61 -4.95
CA ARG A 107 21.82 -0.71 -5.14
C ARG A 107 22.19 -1.94 -5.98
N TYR A 108 21.54 -3.07 -5.71
CA TYR A 108 21.73 -4.28 -6.48
C TYR A 108 21.38 -4.07 -7.97
N LEU A 109 20.22 -3.48 -8.27
CA LEU A 109 19.81 -3.21 -9.65
C LEU A 109 20.80 -2.27 -10.36
N ALA A 110 21.21 -1.19 -9.70
CA ALA A 110 22.20 -0.25 -10.24
C ALA A 110 23.56 -0.92 -10.51
N ALA A 111 24.06 -1.74 -9.59
CA ALA A 111 25.31 -2.48 -9.73
C ALA A 111 25.28 -3.51 -10.89
N ARG A 112 24.09 -3.93 -11.30
CA ARG A 112 23.88 -4.83 -12.44
C ARG A 112 23.55 -4.11 -13.75
N ASN A 113 23.66 -2.78 -13.77
CA ASN A 113 23.30 -1.94 -14.92
C ASN A 113 21.85 -2.13 -15.38
N ILE A 114 20.95 -2.54 -14.49
CA ILE A 114 19.53 -2.59 -14.77
C ILE A 114 19.01 -1.15 -14.72
N PRO A 115 18.38 -0.64 -15.80
CA PRO A 115 17.94 0.75 -15.85
C PRO A 115 16.94 1.08 -14.74
N ILE A 116 17.25 2.14 -13.99
CA ILE A 116 16.34 2.73 -12.99
C ILE A 116 16.26 4.22 -13.24
N GLU A 117 15.04 4.76 -13.08
CA GLU A 117 14.78 6.18 -13.28
C GLU A 117 14.43 6.85 -11.96
N ALA A 118 14.96 8.06 -11.77
CA ALA A 118 14.56 8.89 -10.63
C ALA A 118 13.10 9.34 -10.80
N LYS A 119 12.30 9.14 -9.76
CA LYS A 119 10.89 9.51 -9.75
C LYS A 119 10.60 10.51 -8.63
N GLY A 120 9.77 11.51 -8.91
CA GLY A 120 9.31 12.45 -7.90
C GLY A 120 8.59 11.75 -6.77
N ILE A 121 8.82 12.20 -5.54
CA ILE A 121 8.17 11.71 -4.34
C ILE A 121 7.41 12.83 -3.65
N ALA A 122 6.40 12.48 -2.86
CA ALA A 122 5.78 13.38 -1.91
C ALA A 122 6.44 13.18 -0.54
N VAL A 123 6.81 14.28 0.10
CA VAL A 123 7.34 14.29 1.47
C VAL A 123 6.44 15.20 2.30
N GLY A 124 6.11 14.77 3.49
CA GLY A 124 5.22 15.51 4.36
C GLY A 124 5.43 15.17 5.82
N VAL A 125 4.58 15.76 6.65
CA VAL A 125 4.54 15.54 8.08
C VAL A 125 3.17 15.01 8.50
N ARG A 126 3.11 14.33 9.62
CA ARG A 126 1.87 14.01 10.30
C ARG A 126 1.48 15.19 11.18
N LEU A 127 0.24 15.65 11.02
CA LEU A 127 -0.37 16.62 11.93
C LEU A 127 -1.45 15.88 12.72
N GLU A 128 -1.51 16.12 14.02
CA GLU A 128 -2.53 15.57 14.90
C GLU A 128 -3.40 16.68 15.45
N HIS A 129 -4.70 16.45 15.43
CA HIS A 129 -5.71 17.38 15.95
C HIS A 129 -6.66 16.64 16.90
N PRO A 130 -7.16 17.30 17.94
CA PRO A 130 -8.33 16.79 18.65
C PRO A 130 -9.51 16.65 17.69
N GLN A 131 -10.10 15.46 17.61
CA GLN A 131 -11.24 15.19 16.70
C GLN A 131 -12.39 16.18 16.90
N GLN A 132 -12.65 16.56 18.16
CA GLN A 132 -13.68 17.54 18.50
C GLN A 132 -13.47 18.92 17.83
N LEU A 133 -12.21 19.32 17.63
CA LEU A 133 -11.91 20.58 16.92
C LEU A 133 -12.37 20.47 15.47
N ILE A 134 -12.03 19.37 14.81
CA ILE A 134 -12.39 19.15 13.40
C ILE A 134 -13.89 19.01 13.24
N ASP A 135 -14.55 18.27 14.14
CA ASP A 135 -16.01 18.13 14.15
C ASP A 135 -16.71 19.49 14.26
N ARG A 136 -16.25 20.38 15.13
CA ARG A 136 -16.82 21.72 15.28
C ARG A 136 -16.65 22.56 14.01
N ILE A 137 -15.45 22.52 13.41
CA ILE A 137 -15.15 23.26 12.18
C ILE A 137 -16.00 22.76 11.02
N ARG A 138 -16.11 21.46 10.85
CA ARG A 138 -16.81 20.87 9.68
C ARG A 138 -18.32 20.87 9.82
N TYR A 139 -18.84 20.61 11.00
CA TYR A 139 -20.27 20.54 11.24
C TYR A 139 -20.88 21.85 11.74
N HIS A 140 -20.04 22.89 11.97
CA HIS A 140 -20.48 24.21 12.46
C HIS A 140 -21.35 24.14 13.71
N ARG A 141 -21.09 23.17 14.60
CA ARG A 141 -21.87 22.94 15.82
C ARG A 141 -20.98 23.00 17.06
N LYS A 142 -21.45 23.71 18.10
CA LYS A 142 -20.73 23.82 19.38
C LYS A 142 -20.55 22.46 20.06
N ASP A 143 -21.55 21.56 19.92
CA ASP A 143 -21.58 20.23 20.54
C ASP A 143 -20.89 19.15 19.68
N GLY A 144 -20.20 19.53 18.61
CA GLY A 144 -19.54 18.63 17.70
C GLY A 144 -20.51 17.82 16.83
N ARG A 145 -20.16 16.56 16.51
CA ARG A 145 -20.90 15.74 15.54
C ARG A 145 -22.23 15.15 16.05
N GLY A 146 -22.44 15.10 17.38
CA GLY A 146 -23.61 14.44 17.95
C GLY A 146 -23.59 12.91 17.75
N LYS A 147 -24.78 12.28 17.82
CA LYS A 147 -24.94 10.80 17.81
C LYS A 147 -24.84 10.18 16.42
N TYR A 148 -25.25 10.89 15.38
CA TYR A 148 -25.52 10.32 14.06
C TYR A 148 -24.47 10.63 12.99
N LEU A 149 -23.65 11.65 13.20
CA LEU A 149 -22.64 12.05 12.23
C LEU A 149 -21.33 11.28 12.48
N PRO A 150 -20.61 10.86 11.41
CA PRO A 150 -19.30 10.25 11.54
C PRO A 150 -18.27 11.26 12.05
N ALA A 151 -17.08 10.80 12.38
CA ALA A 151 -15.93 11.68 12.63
C ALA A 151 -15.69 12.55 11.40
N ALA A 152 -15.56 13.87 11.61
CA ALA A 152 -15.34 14.77 10.50
C ALA A 152 -13.92 14.65 9.96
N GLU A 153 -13.83 14.69 8.64
CA GLU A 153 -12.56 14.67 7.90
C GLU A 153 -12.39 15.96 7.09
N TYR A 154 -11.16 16.27 6.74
CA TYR A 154 -10.85 17.32 5.80
C TYR A 154 -9.81 16.89 4.78
N SER A 155 -9.87 17.50 3.62
CA SER A 155 -8.82 17.39 2.61
C SER A 155 -8.55 18.75 1.99
N PHE A 156 -7.32 18.97 1.58
CA PHE A 156 -6.94 20.16 0.87
C PHE A 156 -5.94 19.85 -0.24
N VAL A 157 -5.92 20.70 -1.24
CA VAL A 157 -4.89 20.75 -2.27
C VAL A 157 -4.52 22.22 -2.45
N THR A 158 -3.24 22.50 -2.52
CA THR A 158 -2.71 23.84 -2.72
C THR A 158 -1.51 23.83 -3.66
N GLN A 159 -1.20 24.97 -4.22
CA GLN A 159 0.02 25.17 -4.99
C GLN A 159 0.80 26.33 -4.34
N GLY A 160 2.07 26.12 -4.11
CA GLY A 160 2.93 27.14 -3.52
C GLY A 160 4.40 26.94 -3.90
N ALA A 161 5.09 28.02 -4.21
CA ALA A 161 6.52 28.01 -4.58
C ALA A 161 6.88 26.97 -5.66
N GLY A 162 6.00 26.79 -6.66
CA GLY A 162 6.19 25.83 -7.76
C GLY A 162 5.99 24.36 -7.35
N ARG A 163 5.46 24.08 -6.16
CA ARG A 163 5.20 22.73 -5.65
C ARG A 163 3.74 22.55 -5.26
N GLY A 164 3.20 21.36 -5.49
CA GLY A 164 1.89 20.98 -5.00
C GLY A 164 1.95 20.53 -3.53
N GLY A 165 1.04 21.04 -2.71
CA GLY A 165 0.80 20.56 -1.35
C GLY A 165 -0.59 19.94 -1.25
N TYR A 166 -0.75 18.86 -0.51
CA TYR A 166 -2.04 18.22 -0.32
C TYR A 166 -2.09 17.42 0.99
N SER A 167 -3.27 17.31 1.55
CA SER A 167 -3.49 16.29 2.59
C SER A 167 -3.55 14.91 1.95
N PHE A 168 -2.89 13.94 2.56
CA PHE A 168 -2.91 12.57 2.05
C PHE A 168 -4.15 11.82 2.53
N CYS A 169 -4.33 11.76 3.82
CA CYS A 169 -5.51 11.19 4.47
C CYS A 169 -5.63 11.74 5.88
N MET A 170 -6.81 11.63 6.42
CA MET A 170 -7.11 11.87 7.82
C MET A 170 -7.63 10.56 8.45
N CYS A 171 -7.07 10.19 9.58
CA CYS A 171 -7.47 9.00 10.34
C CYS A 171 -7.76 9.40 11.79
#